data_2c3bfeb5ccf3602f2297389a65fa2de1
#
_entry.id   2c3bfeb5ccf3602f2297389a65fa2de1
#
_cell.length_a   1.000
_cell.length_b   1.000
_cell.length_c   1.000
_cell.angle_alpha   90.00
_cell.angle_beta   90.00
_cell.angle_gamma   90.00
#
_symmetry.space_group_name_H-M   'P 1'
#
loop_
_entity.id
_entity.type
_entity.pdbx_description
1 polymer ?
#
loop_
_entity_poly.entity_id
_entity_poly.type
_entity_poly.pdbx_seq_one_letter_code
_entity_poly.pdbx_strand_id
1 'polypeptide(L)'
;MKKESIYRLNCFVENKPGVLARIVGLISGRGYNIHTLNVGPTEDGTVSRMKIDVIGTARVVDQIILQLRNCVNVIEVTSRKKEAGS
;
A
#
# COMPACT_ATOMS: atom_id res chain seq x y z
N MET A 1 25.14 3.39 -4.11
CA MET A 1 23.94 4.23 -4.16
C MET A 1 22.70 3.39 -4.18
N LYS A 2 21.73 3.78 -3.39
CA LYS A 2 20.44 3.06 -3.37
C LYS A 2 19.61 3.51 -4.57
N LYS A 3 19.03 2.54 -5.26
CA LYS A 3 18.21 2.81 -6.42
C LYS A 3 16.74 2.81 -6.01
N GLU A 4 16.06 3.90 -6.31
CA GLU A 4 14.62 3.99 -6.11
C GLU A 4 13.88 3.48 -7.31
N SER A 5 12.75 2.85 -7.07
CA SER A 5 11.87 2.33 -8.10
C SER A 5 10.44 2.54 -7.64
N ILE A 6 9.51 2.28 -8.55
CA ILE A 6 8.10 2.32 -8.21
C ILE A 6 7.67 0.89 -7.87
N TYR A 7 7.05 0.73 -6.72
CA TYR A 7 6.51 -0.56 -6.27
C TYR A 7 5.01 -0.42 -6.13
N ARG A 8 4.29 -1.41 -6.61
CA ARG A 8 2.84 -1.48 -6.45
C ARG A 8 2.49 -2.38 -5.27
N LEU A 9 1.76 -1.82 -4.33
CA LEU A 9 1.23 -2.57 -3.20
C LEU A 9 -0.25 -2.83 -3.47
N ASN A 10 -0.65 -4.09 -3.35
CA ASN A 10 -2.06 -4.47 -3.42
C ASN A 10 -2.49 -4.85 -2.03
N CYS A 11 -3.44 -4.12 -1.48
CA CYS A 11 -3.91 -4.34 -0.13
C CYS A 11 -5.40 -4.67 -0.15
N PHE A 12 -5.78 -5.71 0.57
CA PHE A 12 -7.19 -5.99 0.85
C PHE A 12 -7.42 -5.59 2.29
N VAL A 13 -8.36 -4.71 2.51
CA VAL A 13 -8.61 -4.11 3.81
C VAL A 13 -10.09 -4.16 4.14
N GLU A 14 -10.41 -4.13 5.43
CA GLU A 14 -11.79 -4.09 5.85
C GLU A 14 -12.45 -2.79 5.36
N ASN A 15 -13.64 -2.89 4.80
CA ASN A 15 -14.39 -1.74 4.31
C ASN A 15 -15.16 -1.09 5.46
N LYS A 16 -14.42 -0.39 6.31
CA LYS A 16 -14.98 0.30 7.48
C LYS A 16 -14.60 1.76 7.46
N PRO A 17 -15.41 2.63 8.05
CA PRO A 17 -15.09 4.05 8.13
C PRO A 17 -13.71 4.28 8.75
N GLY A 18 -12.93 5.17 8.13
CA GLY A 18 -11.63 5.56 8.66
C GLY A 18 -10.47 4.64 8.32
N VAL A 19 -10.72 3.43 7.80
CA VAL A 19 -9.63 2.49 7.50
C VAL A 19 -8.72 3.02 6.40
N LEU A 20 -9.30 3.55 5.32
CA LEU A 20 -8.51 4.09 4.22
C LEU A 20 -7.64 5.27 4.67
N ALA A 21 -8.23 6.18 5.43
CA ALA A 21 -7.51 7.34 5.94
C ALA A 21 -6.36 6.90 6.86
N ARG A 22 -6.60 5.88 7.67
CA ARG A 22 -5.59 5.35 8.58
C ARG A 22 -4.40 4.77 7.83
N ILE A 23 -4.67 4.00 6.77
CA ILE A 23 -3.61 3.37 5.99
C ILE A 23 -2.82 4.43 5.21
N VAL A 24 -3.50 5.36 4.57
CA VAL A 24 -2.84 6.45 3.86
C VAL A 24 -2.01 7.29 4.84
N GLY A 25 -2.56 7.58 6.00
CA GLY A 25 -1.86 8.33 7.04
C GLY A 25 -0.63 7.61 7.56
N LEU A 26 -0.70 6.28 7.67
CA LEU A 26 0.44 5.49 8.12
C LEU A 26 1.60 5.60 7.14
N ILE A 27 1.32 5.51 5.85
CA ILE A 27 2.35 5.60 4.81
C ILE A 27 2.87 7.03 4.71
N SER A 28 1.97 8.01 4.61
CA SER A 28 2.35 9.42 4.46
C SER A 28 3.05 9.97 5.69
N GLY A 29 2.58 9.57 6.87
CA GLY A 29 3.12 10.08 8.13
C GLY A 29 4.56 9.66 8.41
N ARG A 30 5.03 8.62 7.73
CA ARG A 30 6.42 8.19 7.86
C ARG A 30 7.32 8.74 6.76
N GLY A 31 6.78 9.64 5.94
CA GLY A 31 7.56 10.26 4.88
C GLY A 31 7.74 9.41 3.64
N TYR A 32 7.01 8.31 3.54
CA TYR A 32 7.05 7.50 2.34
C TYR A 32 6.31 8.22 1.21
N ASN A 33 6.81 8.04 0.00
CA ASN A 33 6.33 8.81 -1.14
C ASN A 33 5.29 8.00 -1.94
N ILE A 34 4.02 8.38 -1.80
CA ILE A 34 2.93 7.76 -2.57
C ILE A 34 2.90 8.39 -3.94
N HIS A 35 3.01 7.56 -4.98
CA HIS A 35 2.95 8.00 -6.36
C HIS A 35 1.52 8.00 -6.90
N THR A 36 0.82 6.90 -6.70
CA THR A 36 -0.60 6.79 -7.08
C THR A 36 -1.36 6.02 -6.02
N LEU A 37 -2.66 6.26 -5.96
CA LEU A 37 -3.54 5.58 -5.03
C LEU A 37 -4.87 5.33 -5.72
N ASN A 38 -5.30 4.07 -5.73
CA ASN A 38 -6.60 3.68 -6.24
C ASN A 38 -7.30 2.80 -5.21
N VAL A 39 -8.57 3.06 -4.99
CA VAL A 39 -9.39 2.29 -4.07
C VAL A 39 -10.62 1.81 -4.82
N GLY A 40 -10.95 0.55 -4.67
CA GLY A 40 -12.12 0.00 -5.32
C GLY A 40 -12.78 -1.09 -4.50
N PRO A 41 -14.01 -1.43 -4.85
CA PRO A 41 -14.73 -2.52 -4.18
C PRO A 41 -14.20 -3.87 -4.63
N THR A 42 -14.52 -4.89 -3.83
CA THR A 42 -14.33 -6.28 -4.22
C THR A 42 -15.71 -6.92 -4.33
N GLU A 43 -15.77 -8.20 -4.67
CA GLU A 43 -17.03 -8.93 -4.68
C GLU A 43 -17.62 -9.04 -3.28
N ASP A 44 -16.76 -9.01 -2.27
CA ASP A 44 -17.18 -9.01 -0.87
C ASP A 44 -17.35 -7.56 -0.41
N GLY A 45 -18.58 -7.16 -0.12
CA GLY A 45 -18.89 -5.79 0.30
C GLY A 45 -18.23 -5.36 1.60
N THR A 46 -17.66 -6.29 2.37
CA THR A 46 -16.95 -5.98 3.62
C THR A 46 -15.46 -5.73 3.40
N VAL A 47 -15.00 -5.88 2.16
CA VAL A 47 -13.57 -5.78 1.82
C VAL A 47 -13.37 -4.79 0.67
N SER A 48 -12.41 -3.92 0.82
CA SER A 48 -11.98 -3.00 -0.24
C SER A 48 -10.59 -3.35 -0.70
N ARG A 49 -10.28 -3.04 -1.96
CA ARG A 49 -8.96 -3.22 -2.53
C ARG A 49 -8.30 -1.85 -2.69
N MET A 50 -7.07 -1.74 -2.21
CA MET A 50 -6.26 -0.55 -2.40
C MET A 50 -5.04 -0.91 -3.25
N LYS A 51 -4.82 -0.15 -4.31
CA LYS A 51 -3.59 -0.23 -5.10
C LYS A 51 -2.80 1.03 -4.82
N ILE A 52 -1.62 0.86 -4.24
CA ILE A 52 -0.78 1.98 -3.84
C ILE A 52 0.56 1.85 -4.53
N ASP A 53 0.89 2.80 -5.40
CA ASP A 53 2.22 2.84 -5.99
C ASP A 53 3.08 3.78 -5.15
N VAL A 54 4.20 3.26 -4.65
CA VAL A 54 5.13 4.04 -3.83
C VAL A 54 6.48 4.10 -4.51
N ILE A 55 7.18 5.20 -4.30
CA ILE A 55 8.54 5.39 -4.82
C ILE A 55 9.50 5.17 -3.66
N GLY A 56 10.43 4.25 -3.84
CA GLY A 56 11.41 3.98 -2.81
C GLY A 56 12.32 2.83 -3.18
N THR A 57 13.15 2.45 -2.21
CA THR A 57 14.03 1.30 -2.34
C THR A 57 13.29 0.04 -1.86
N ALA A 58 13.80 -1.12 -2.23
CA ALA A 58 13.22 -2.38 -1.77
C ALA A 58 13.16 -2.44 -0.24
N ARG A 59 14.17 -1.92 0.43
CA ARG A 59 14.23 -1.90 1.89
C ARG A 59 13.09 -1.08 2.49
N VAL A 60 12.83 0.09 1.90
CA VAL A 60 11.76 0.98 2.36
C VAL A 60 10.41 0.30 2.15
N VAL A 61 10.22 -0.33 0.99
CA VAL A 61 8.97 -1.02 0.69
C VAL A 61 8.73 -2.17 1.67
N ASP A 62 9.77 -2.93 2.01
CA ASP A 62 9.63 -4.00 3.00
C ASP A 62 9.16 -3.46 4.35
N GLN A 63 9.66 -2.29 4.74
CA GLN A 63 9.23 -1.65 5.99
C GLN A 63 7.76 -1.25 5.93
N ILE A 64 7.32 -0.73 4.79
CA ILE A 64 5.91 -0.37 4.60
C ILE A 64 5.03 -1.61 4.74
N ILE A 65 5.43 -2.71 4.10
CA ILE A 65 4.67 -3.96 4.14
C ILE A 65 4.55 -4.47 5.57
N LEU A 66 5.62 -4.43 6.35
CA LEU A 66 5.58 -4.84 7.75
C LEU A 66 4.61 -3.98 8.55
N GLN A 67 4.62 -2.67 8.32
CA GLN A 67 3.69 -1.76 8.99
C GLN A 67 2.25 -2.10 8.64
N LEU A 68 1.98 -2.35 7.36
CA LEU A 68 0.64 -2.67 6.91
C LEU A 68 0.15 -4.00 7.48
N ARG A 69 1.02 -4.99 7.52
CA ARG A 69 0.66 -6.30 8.08
C ARG A 69 0.33 -6.24 9.56
N ASN A 70 0.86 -5.24 10.26
CA ASN A 70 0.56 -5.05 11.67
C ASN A 70 -0.74 -4.31 11.92
N CYS A 71 -1.37 -3.79 10.87
CA CYS A 71 -2.66 -3.13 11.00
C CYS A 71 -3.77 -4.17 11.06
N VAL A 72 -4.58 -4.12 12.09
CA VAL A 72 -5.65 -5.11 12.29
C VAL A 72 -6.65 -5.11 11.15
N ASN A 73 -6.83 -3.98 10.49
CA ASN A 73 -7.80 -3.83 9.39
C ASN A 73 -7.26 -4.29 8.03
N VAL A 74 -5.99 -4.63 7.95
CA VAL A 74 -5.37 -5.11 6.71
C VAL A 74 -5.47 -6.62 6.68
N ILE A 75 -6.14 -7.14 5.65
CA ILE A 75 -6.37 -8.57 5.49
C ILE A 75 -5.19 -9.21 4.79
N GLU A 76 -4.72 -8.57 3.73
CA GLU A 76 -3.61 -9.09 2.93
C GLU A 76 -2.90 -7.93 2.24
N VAL A 77 -1.59 -8.03 2.11
CA VAL A 77 -0.82 -7.09 1.31
C VAL A 77 0.23 -7.86 0.52
N THR A 78 0.32 -7.54 -0.77
CA THR A 78 1.35 -8.06 -1.66
C THR A 78 2.00 -6.89 -2.35
N SER A 79 3.21 -7.10 -2.85
CA SER A 79 3.93 -6.04 -3.55
C SER A 79 4.64 -6.60 -4.77
N ARG A 80 4.86 -5.73 -5.74
CA ARG A 80 5.72 -6.05 -6.85
C ARG A 80 6.36 -4.78 -7.38
N LYS A 81 7.56 -4.92 -7.88
CA LYS A 81 8.28 -3.82 -8.52
C LYS A 81 7.71 -3.60 -9.91
N LYS A 82 7.43 -2.36 -10.26
CA LYS A 82 6.98 -2.02 -11.60
C LYS A 82 8.19 -1.91 -12.52
N GLU A 83 8.11 -2.57 -13.65
CA GLU A 83 9.17 -2.47 -14.64
C GLU A 83 9.12 -1.13 -15.35
N ALA A 84 10.28 -0.64 -15.76
CA ALA A 84 10.35 0.57 -16.54
C ALA A 84 9.55 0.38 -17.82
N GLY A 85 8.65 1.32 -18.08
CA GLY A 85 7.83 1.26 -19.29
C GLY A 85 6.56 0.42 -19.15
N SER A 86 6.27 -0.15 -18.00
CA SER A 86 5.05 -0.95 -17.81
C SER A 86 3.99 -0.21 -17.00
#